data_c33ab880418e4e73fe5cde556b1e242e
#
_entry.id   c33ab880418e4e73fe5cde556b1e242e
#
_cell.length_a   1.000
_cell.length_b   1.000
_cell.length_c   1.000
_cell.angle_alpha   90.00
_cell.angle_beta   90.00
_cell.angle_gamma   90.00
#
_symmetry.space_group_name_H-M   'P 1'
#
loop_
_entity.id
_entity.type
_entity.pdbx_description
1 polymer ?
#
loop_
_entity_poly.entity_id
_entity_poly.type
_entity_poly.pdbx_seq_one_letter_code
_entity_poly.pdbx_strand_id
1 'polypeptide(L)'
;MQGRTTLERIARAAADFDVHALSGSRLIEARSLAVGLVGEPLASLETMAWVYDRTKLGLLGVTYAGLNGEPDPKDSSPLCGLLGVVPLTIAGNQAVLEDAFNAISPAPAHICTSEEEPAGIFGWGIAVSRHEAARLLVNLGMFISEHIIPTADWYMRAVTDDGARLLKGRMKLTVVEGSKIGTLRMPSHQKAEAFFLQTRGAA
;
A
#
# COMPACT_ATOMS: atom_id res chain seq x y z
N MET A 1 18.49 3.92 23.92
CA MET A 1 17.05 4.08 23.64
C MET A 1 16.62 2.88 22.81
N GLN A 2 15.87 1.93 23.38
CA GLN A 2 15.34 0.77 22.65
C GLN A 2 14.29 1.27 21.66
N GLY A 3 14.49 0.99 20.37
CA GLY A 3 13.50 1.31 19.33
C GLY A 3 12.22 0.53 19.59
N ARG A 4 11.09 1.23 19.61
CA ARG A 4 9.78 0.59 19.70
C ARG A 4 9.56 -0.31 18.47
N THR A 5 8.95 -1.46 18.68
CA THR A 5 8.61 -2.39 17.60
C THR A 5 7.63 -1.74 16.62
N THR A 6 7.59 -2.22 15.37
CA THR A 6 6.63 -1.74 14.35
C THR A 6 5.19 -1.89 14.85
N LEU A 7 4.88 -3.00 15.55
CA LEU A 7 3.55 -3.23 16.16
C LEU A 7 3.17 -2.17 17.20
N GLU A 8 4.09 -1.80 18.11
CA GLU A 8 3.83 -0.73 19.09
C GLU A 8 3.61 0.63 18.43
N ARG A 9 4.30 0.88 17.30
CA ARG A 9 4.11 2.10 16.52
C ARG A 9 2.76 2.13 15.82
N ILE A 10 2.33 0.99 15.24
CA ILE A 10 0.99 0.84 14.61
C ILE A 10 -0.09 0.97 15.68
N ALA A 11 0.01 0.23 16.79
CA ALA A 11 -0.97 0.27 17.88
C ALA A 11 -1.15 1.69 18.45
N ARG A 12 -0.05 2.44 18.60
CA ARG A 12 -0.14 3.84 19.07
C ARG A 12 -0.70 4.80 18.02
N ALA A 13 -0.37 4.58 16.75
CA ALA A 13 -0.93 5.40 15.67
C ALA A 13 -2.41 5.06 15.41
N ALA A 14 -2.84 3.83 15.73
CA ALA A 14 -4.21 3.36 15.60
C ALA A 14 -5.11 3.75 16.77
N ALA A 15 -4.57 4.34 17.86
CA ALA A 15 -5.40 4.68 19.03
C ALA A 15 -6.57 5.63 18.70
N ASP A 16 -6.40 6.45 17.65
CA ASP A 16 -7.40 7.43 17.20
C ASP A 16 -8.04 7.05 15.85
N PHE A 17 -7.70 5.86 15.29
CA PHE A 17 -8.12 5.46 13.95
C PHE A 17 -8.46 3.96 13.88
N ASP A 18 -9.51 3.66 13.12
CA ASP A 18 -9.85 2.30 12.71
C ASP A 18 -9.36 2.02 11.30
N VAL A 19 -8.81 0.81 11.08
CA VAL A 19 -8.37 0.33 9.77
C VAL A 19 -9.22 -0.87 9.36
N HIS A 20 -9.79 -0.82 8.17
CA HIS A 20 -10.64 -1.88 7.65
C HIS A 20 -10.48 -2.07 6.14
N ALA A 21 -10.77 -3.28 5.66
CA ALA A 21 -10.84 -3.54 4.22
C ALA A 21 -12.08 -2.85 3.62
N LEU A 22 -11.90 -2.19 2.47
CA LEU A 22 -12.97 -1.45 1.80
C LEU A 22 -13.67 -2.34 0.77
N SER A 23 -15.01 -2.38 0.84
CA SER A 23 -15.86 -3.09 -0.11
C SER A 23 -17.17 -2.31 -0.33
N GLY A 24 -17.96 -2.70 -1.33
CA GLY A 24 -19.29 -2.13 -1.57
C GLY A 24 -19.29 -0.60 -1.68
N SER A 25 -20.19 0.06 -0.96
CA SER A 25 -20.37 1.51 -0.98
C SER A 25 -19.12 2.30 -0.53
N ARG A 26 -18.29 1.71 0.32
CA ARG A 26 -17.04 2.35 0.80
C ARG A 26 -16.01 2.52 -0.32
N LEU A 27 -16.06 1.73 -1.40
CA LEU A 27 -15.25 1.95 -2.60
C LEU A 27 -15.57 3.26 -3.31
N ILE A 28 -16.84 3.68 -3.29
CA ILE A 28 -17.27 4.96 -3.88
C ILE A 28 -16.63 6.12 -3.11
N GLU A 29 -16.69 6.05 -1.78
CA GLU A 29 -16.07 7.05 -0.90
C GLU A 29 -14.54 7.08 -1.07
N ALA A 30 -13.90 5.90 -1.10
CA ALA A 30 -12.47 5.77 -1.31
C ALA A 30 -12.02 6.41 -2.63
N ARG A 31 -12.75 6.13 -3.73
CA ARG A 31 -12.45 6.72 -5.02
C ARG A 31 -12.65 8.24 -5.00
N SER A 32 -13.72 8.72 -4.38
CA SER A 32 -13.98 10.16 -4.25
C SER A 32 -12.87 10.86 -3.46
N LEU A 33 -12.42 10.26 -2.35
CA LEU A 33 -11.28 10.76 -1.57
C LEU A 33 -10.01 10.81 -2.42
N ALA A 34 -9.70 9.75 -3.15
CA ALA A 34 -8.51 9.69 -4.00
C ALA A 34 -8.56 10.72 -5.13
N VAL A 35 -9.70 10.86 -5.83
CA VAL A 35 -9.89 11.87 -6.90
C VAL A 35 -9.68 13.28 -6.34
N GLY A 36 -10.24 13.57 -5.18
CA GLY A 36 -10.11 14.88 -4.54
C GLY A 36 -8.68 15.26 -4.14
N LEU A 37 -7.83 14.25 -3.86
CA LEU A 37 -6.47 14.46 -3.38
C LEU A 37 -5.40 14.36 -4.47
N VAL A 38 -5.56 13.46 -5.43
CA VAL A 38 -4.53 13.17 -6.45
C VAL A 38 -5.02 13.41 -7.89
N GLY A 39 -6.29 13.62 -8.10
CA GLY A 39 -6.88 13.85 -9.42
C GLY A 39 -7.12 12.57 -10.21
N GLU A 40 -7.48 12.73 -11.49
CA GLU A 40 -7.65 11.68 -12.47
C GLU A 40 -6.37 11.58 -13.37
N PRO A 41 -6.07 10.41 -13.99
CA PRO A 41 -6.91 9.22 -14.05
C PRO A 41 -6.66 8.22 -12.91
N LEU A 42 -7.74 7.62 -12.40
CA LEU A 42 -7.73 6.55 -11.40
C LEU A 42 -8.50 5.32 -11.91
N ALA A 43 -8.29 4.17 -11.28
CA ALA A 43 -9.06 2.97 -11.56
C ALA A 43 -10.57 3.21 -11.39
N SER A 44 -11.39 2.55 -12.22
CA SER A 44 -12.83 2.60 -12.09
C SER A 44 -13.30 1.86 -10.84
N LEU A 45 -14.52 2.16 -10.37
CA LEU A 45 -15.14 1.41 -9.26
C LEU A 45 -15.26 -0.07 -9.56
N GLU A 46 -15.57 -0.42 -10.81
CA GLU A 46 -15.63 -1.81 -11.27
C GLU A 46 -14.26 -2.49 -11.15
N THR A 47 -13.19 -1.82 -11.58
CA THR A 47 -11.83 -2.33 -11.44
C THR A 47 -11.44 -2.51 -9.96
N MET A 48 -11.77 -1.54 -9.11
CA MET A 48 -11.50 -1.62 -7.67
C MET A 48 -12.23 -2.79 -7.02
N ALA A 49 -13.52 -2.95 -7.31
CA ALA A 49 -14.33 -4.07 -6.80
C ALA A 49 -13.80 -5.42 -7.29
N TRP A 50 -13.47 -5.52 -8.57
CA TRP A 50 -12.91 -6.73 -9.14
C TRP A 50 -11.56 -7.12 -8.50
N VAL A 51 -10.65 -6.16 -8.30
CA VAL A 51 -9.36 -6.43 -7.63
C VAL A 51 -9.60 -6.90 -6.20
N TYR A 52 -10.51 -6.26 -5.45
CA TYR A 52 -10.86 -6.69 -4.10
C TYR A 52 -11.42 -8.11 -4.08
N ASP A 53 -12.38 -8.41 -4.96
CA ASP A 53 -13.01 -9.74 -5.03
C ASP A 53 -11.99 -10.85 -5.34
N ARG A 54 -11.02 -10.53 -6.19
CA ARG A 54 -9.97 -11.47 -6.59
C ARG A 54 -8.92 -11.70 -5.51
N THR A 55 -8.44 -10.64 -4.86
CA THR A 55 -7.28 -10.70 -3.97
C THR A 55 -7.65 -10.78 -2.49
N LYS A 56 -8.86 -10.35 -2.12
CA LYS A 56 -9.34 -10.09 -0.74
C LYS A 56 -8.48 -9.09 0.05
N LEU A 57 -7.49 -8.46 -0.62
CA LEU A 57 -6.71 -7.34 -0.12
C LEU A 57 -7.22 -6.05 -0.80
N GLY A 58 -6.59 -5.52 -1.76
CA GLY A 58 -7.03 -4.39 -2.57
C GLY A 58 -6.95 -3.06 -1.82
N LEU A 59 -8.01 -2.61 -1.19
CA LEU A 59 -8.08 -1.30 -0.55
C LEU A 59 -8.31 -1.42 0.95
N LEU A 60 -7.43 -0.76 1.72
CA LEU A 60 -7.55 -0.58 3.16
C LEU A 60 -7.92 0.88 3.44
N GLY A 61 -8.99 1.10 4.19
CA GLY A 61 -9.46 2.42 4.58
C GLY A 61 -9.12 2.73 6.02
N VAL A 62 -8.98 4.03 6.30
CA VAL A 62 -8.79 4.57 7.64
C VAL A 62 -9.91 5.53 7.93
N THR A 63 -10.59 5.32 9.05
CA THR A 63 -11.60 6.22 9.62
C THR A 63 -11.15 6.73 10.98
N TYR A 64 -11.77 7.80 11.48
CA TYR A 64 -11.57 8.22 12.85
C TYR A 64 -12.29 7.26 13.79
N ALA A 65 -11.58 6.71 14.78
CA ALA A 65 -12.21 6.14 15.95
C ALA A 65 -12.95 7.25 16.71
N GLY A 66 -14.18 6.98 17.15
CA GLY A 66 -14.95 7.96 17.92
C GLY A 66 -14.17 8.43 19.17
N LEU A 67 -14.51 9.62 19.68
CA LEU A 67 -13.83 10.26 20.83
C LEU A 67 -13.70 9.39 22.08
N ASN A 68 -14.37 8.25 22.15
CA ASN A 68 -14.34 7.29 23.25
C ASN A 68 -13.67 5.95 22.90
N GLY A 69 -13.03 5.84 21.71
CA GLY A 69 -12.41 4.57 21.27
C GLY A 69 -13.43 3.47 20.96
N GLU A 70 -14.73 3.78 20.96
CA GLU A 70 -15.76 2.84 20.52
C GLU A 70 -15.88 2.94 18.99
N PRO A 71 -15.79 1.79 18.27
CA PRO A 71 -16.06 1.78 16.84
C PRO A 71 -17.48 2.30 16.60
N ASP A 72 -17.65 3.25 15.67
CA ASP A 72 -18.97 3.71 15.27
C ASP A 72 -19.75 2.51 14.70
N PRO A 73 -20.83 2.04 15.39
CA PRO A 73 -21.51 0.82 15.00
C PRO A 73 -22.21 0.91 13.64
N LYS A 74 -22.14 2.04 12.96
CA LYS A 74 -22.86 2.29 11.70
C LYS A 74 -21.98 2.39 10.45
N ASP A 75 -20.66 2.13 10.57
CA ASP A 75 -19.77 2.26 9.38
C ASP A 75 -19.89 3.65 8.68
N SER A 76 -20.24 4.67 9.46
CA SER A 76 -20.62 6.02 8.98
C SER A 76 -19.50 7.05 9.11
N SER A 77 -18.41 6.72 9.82
CA SER A 77 -17.29 7.64 9.94
C SER A 77 -16.62 7.85 8.58
N PRO A 78 -16.43 9.11 8.14
CA PRO A 78 -15.85 9.39 6.83
C PRO A 78 -14.41 8.89 6.74
N LEU A 79 -14.03 8.41 5.56
CA LEU A 79 -12.65 8.01 5.27
C LEU A 79 -11.72 9.22 5.38
N CYS A 80 -10.65 9.08 6.16
CA CYS A 80 -9.58 10.07 6.25
C CYS A 80 -8.28 9.60 5.59
N GLY A 81 -8.22 8.34 5.17
CA GLY A 81 -7.10 7.80 4.43
C GLY A 81 -7.41 6.47 3.76
N LEU A 82 -6.63 6.14 2.75
CA LEU A 82 -6.67 4.83 2.09
C LEU A 82 -5.27 4.39 1.64
N LEU A 83 -5.05 3.08 1.64
CA LEU A 83 -3.89 2.38 1.09
C LEU A 83 -4.38 1.32 0.11
N GLY A 84 -3.99 1.42 -1.15
CA GLY A 84 -4.21 0.38 -2.15
C GLY A 84 -3.04 -0.60 -2.19
N VAL A 85 -3.34 -1.90 -2.14
CA VAL A 85 -2.37 -2.99 -2.16
C VAL A 85 -2.82 -4.03 -3.19
N VAL A 86 -2.02 -4.24 -4.23
CA VAL A 86 -2.32 -5.18 -5.31
C VAL A 86 -1.24 -6.25 -5.39
N PRO A 87 -1.54 -7.49 -4.94
CA PRO A 87 -0.63 -8.62 -5.08
C PRO A 87 -0.47 -9.01 -6.54
N LEU A 88 0.79 -9.16 -6.99
CA LEU A 88 1.15 -9.43 -8.38
C LEU A 88 1.56 -10.88 -8.57
N THR A 89 1.09 -11.48 -9.66
CA THR A 89 1.67 -12.73 -10.19
C THR A 89 3.09 -12.50 -10.70
N ILE A 90 3.80 -13.56 -11.09
CA ILE A 90 5.10 -13.45 -11.77
C ILE A 90 4.99 -12.59 -13.02
N ALA A 91 3.93 -12.76 -13.84
CA ALA A 91 3.69 -11.95 -15.03
C ALA A 91 3.41 -10.48 -14.69
N GLY A 92 2.64 -10.21 -13.61
CA GLY A 92 2.38 -8.86 -13.13
C GLY A 92 3.64 -8.17 -12.59
N ASN A 93 4.47 -8.90 -11.85
CA ASN A 93 5.75 -8.41 -11.37
C ASN A 93 6.69 -8.03 -12.52
N GLN A 94 6.79 -8.89 -13.54
CA GLN A 94 7.57 -8.60 -14.73
C GLN A 94 7.04 -7.38 -15.48
N ALA A 95 5.72 -7.26 -15.64
CA ALA A 95 5.10 -6.10 -16.28
C ALA A 95 5.39 -4.78 -15.55
N VAL A 96 5.50 -4.80 -14.21
CA VAL A 96 5.92 -3.62 -13.44
C VAL A 96 7.37 -3.25 -13.73
N LEU A 97 8.28 -4.22 -13.77
CA LEU A 97 9.70 -4.01 -14.06
C LEU A 97 9.95 -3.47 -15.47
N GLU A 98 9.09 -3.86 -16.42
CA GLU A 98 9.13 -3.42 -17.82
C GLU A 98 8.32 -2.14 -18.11
N ASP A 99 7.79 -1.47 -17.08
CA ASP A 99 6.87 -0.32 -17.19
C ASP A 99 5.59 -0.62 -18.01
N ALA A 100 5.23 -1.89 -18.18
CA ALA A 100 4.06 -2.34 -18.93
C ALA A 100 2.82 -2.57 -18.05
N PHE A 101 2.95 -2.50 -16.72
CA PHE A 101 1.83 -2.67 -15.80
C PHE A 101 0.87 -1.49 -15.85
N ASN A 102 -0.38 -1.75 -16.25
CA ASN A 102 -1.44 -0.76 -16.24
C ASN A 102 -2.16 -0.76 -14.88
N ALA A 103 -1.84 0.20 -14.02
CA ALA A 103 -2.45 0.31 -12.69
C ALA A 103 -3.92 0.77 -12.71
N ILE A 104 -4.39 1.40 -13.79
CA ILE A 104 -5.78 1.88 -13.93
C ILE A 104 -6.71 0.74 -14.34
N SER A 105 -6.22 -0.15 -15.21
CA SER A 105 -6.96 -1.32 -15.72
C SER A 105 -6.01 -2.51 -15.82
N PRO A 106 -5.67 -3.15 -14.69
CA PRO A 106 -4.72 -4.25 -14.69
C PRO A 106 -5.31 -5.49 -15.37
N ALA A 107 -4.47 -6.20 -16.12
CA ALA A 107 -4.88 -7.45 -16.74
C ALA A 107 -5.08 -8.54 -15.66
N PRO A 108 -6.09 -9.42 -15.80
CA PRO A 108 -6.33 -10.50 -14.83
C PRO A 108 -5.13 -11.41 -14.60
N ALA A 109 -4.31 -11.66 -15.63
CA ALA A 109 -3.10 -12.46 -15.53
C ALA A 109 -2.00 -11.82 -14.65
N HIS A 110 -2.08 -10.52 -14.37
CA HIS A 110 -1.10 -9.79 -13.58
C HIS A 110 -1.41 -9.78 -12.08
N ILE A 111 -2.64 -10.13 -11.69
CA ILE A 111 -3.13 -10.01 -10.31
C ILE A 111 -3.31 -11.39 -9.71
N CYS A 112 -2.72 -11.63 -8.54
CA CYS A 112 -2.93 -12.86 -7.79
C CYS A 112 -4.38 -13.05 -7.38
N THR A 113 -4.79 -14.28 -7.24
CA THR A 113 -5.94 -14.66 -6.41
C THR A 113 -5.55 -14.61 -4.92
N SER A 114 -6.54 -14.75 -4.04
CA SER A 114 -6.30 -14.81 -2.58
C SER A 114 -5.52 -16.06 -2.14
N GLU A 115 -5.38 -17.06 -3.00
CA GLU A 115 -4.72 -18.34 -2.72
C GLU A 115 -3.30 -18.41 -3.30
N GLU A 116 -2.93 -17.48 -4.18
CA GLU A 116 -1.61 -17.45 -4.82
C GLU A 116 -0.61 -16.65 -3.99
N GLU A 117 0.62 -17.15 -3.90
CA GLU A 117 1.73 -16.41 -3.30
C GLU A 117 2.19 -15.30 -4.24
N PRO A 118 2.21 -14.02 -3.79
CA PRO A 118 2.57 -12.92 -4.65
C PRO A 118 4.07 -12.87 -4.95
N ALA A 119 4.40 -12.70 -6.23
CA ALA A 119 5.78 -12.44 -6.69
C ALA A 119 6.21 -10.98 -6.44
N GLY A 120 5.27 -10.08 -6.27
CA GLY A 120 5.47 -8.67 -5.96
C GLY A 120 4.19 -8.03 -5.44
N ILE A 121 4.30 -6.83 -4.89
CA ILE A 121 3.17 -6.01 -4.45
C ILE A 121 3.24 -4.67 -5.18
N PHE A 122 2.16 -4.28 -5.81
CA PHE A 122 2.02 -2.92 -6.33
C PHE A 122 1.18 -2.08 -5.36
N GLY A 123 1.78 -1.03 -4.80
CA GLY A 123 1.05 -0.03 -4.03
C GLY A 123 0.21 0.81 -5.00
N TRP A 124 -1.10 0.57 -4.98
CA TRP A 124 -2.03 1.20 -5.91
C TRP A 124 -2.27 2.68 -5.63
N GLY A 125 -2.01 3.08 -4.38
CA GLY A 125 -2.00 4.45 -3.96
C GLY A 125 -2.07 4.59 -2.44
N ILE A 126 -1.56 5.73 -1.97
CA ILE A 126 -1.79 6.23 -0.61
C ILE A 126 -2.45 7.58 -0.78
N ALA A 127 -3.66 7.73 -0.27
CA ALA A 127 -4.36 9.01 -0.26
C ALA A 127 -4.83 9.30 1.17
N VAL A 128 -4.55 10.51 1.67
CA VAL A 128 -4.87 10.90 3.04
C VAL A 128 -5.34 12.35 3.08
N SER A 129 -6.46 12.60 3.76
CA SER A 129 -6.93 13.96 4.05
C SER A 129 -6.33 14.52 5.36
N ARG A 130 -5.67 13.66 6.17
CA ARG A 130 -5.07 14.04 7.44
C ARG A 130 -3.66 13.47 7.58
N HIS A 131 -2.74 14.29 8.04
CA HIS A 131 -1.32 13.94 8.16
C HIS A 131 -1.07 12.75 9.12
N GLU A 132 -1.88 12.63 10.16
CA GLU A 132 -1.81 11.54 11.14
C GLU A 132 -2.14 10.20 10.47
N ALA A 133 -3.15 10.15 9.60
CA ALA A 133 -3.52 8.95 8.84
C ALA A 133 -2.38 8.50 7.90
N ALA A 134 -1.58 9.43 7.35
CA ALA A 134 -0.42 9.07 6.52
C ALA A 134 0.60 8.22 7.29
N ARG A 135 0.85 8.55 8.57
CA ARG A 135 1.79 7.80 9.41
C ARG A 135 1.30 6.40 9.70
N LEU A 136 -0.01 6.25 9.95
CA LEU A 136 -0.63 4.94 10.16
C LEU A 136 -0.52 4.08 8.91
N LEU A 137 -0.90 4.61 7.74
CA LEU A 137 -0.87 3.87 6.48
C LEU A 137 0.55 3.46 6.05
N VAL A 138 1.55 4.34 6.27
CA VAL A 138 2.96 3.97 6.04
C VAL A 138 3.38 2.83 6.97
N ASN A 139 3.06 2.91 8.27
CA ASN A 139 3.39 1.86 9.22
C ASN A 139 2.66 0.55 8.88
N LEU A 140 1.42 0.61 8.41
CA LEU A 140 0.65 -0.56 7.97
C LEU A 140 1.29 -1.19 6.72
N GLY A 141 1.66 -0.40 5.72
CA GLY A 141 2.38 -0.88 4.54
C GLY A 141 3.70 -1.56 4.91
N MET A 142 4.48 -0.97 5.82
CA MET A 142 5.71 -1.56 6.32
C MET A 142 5.45 -2.87 7.08
N PHE A 143 4.41 -2.91 7.92
CA PHE A 143 4.02 -4.13 8.64
C PHE A 143 3.62 -5.26 7.69
N ILE A 144 2.83 -4.97 6.66
CA ILE A 144 2.46 -5.95 5.62
C ILE A 144 3.73 -6.48 4.92
N SER A 145 4.65 -5.60 4.56
CA SER A 145 5.90 -5.98 3.91
C SER A 145 6.81 -6.83 4.80
N GLU A 146 6.88 -6.56 6.10
CA GLU A 146 7.78 -7.26 7.01
C GLU A 146 7.22 -8.58 7.54
N HIS A 147 5.89 -8.68 7.71
CA HIS A 147 5.28 -9.77 8.47
C HIS A 147 4.22 -10.58 7.71
N ILE A 148 3.56 -9.98 6.72
CA ILE A 148 2.50 -10.67 5.97
C ILE A 148 3.03 -11.22 4.65
N ILE A 149 3.81 -10.43 3.91
CA ILE A 149 4.34 -10.80 2.59
C ILE A 149 5.84 -10.46 2.54
N PRO A 150 6.68 -11.11 3.36
CA PRO A 150 8.10 -10.73 3.49
C PRO A 150 8.96 -11.12 2.28
N THR A 151 8.43 -11.96 1.39
CA THR A 151 9.12 -12.46 0.18
C THR A 151 8.98 -11.54 -1.02
N ALA A 152 7.94 -10.70 -1.06
CA ALA A 152 7.60 -9.90 -2.23
C ALA A 152 8.24 -8.50 -2.19
N ASP A 153 8.77 -8.06 -3.33
CA ASP A 153 9.19 -6.68 -3.51
C ASP A 153 7.96 -5.77 -3.63
N TRP A 154 8.05 -4.54 -3.13
CA TRP A 154 7.00 -3.55 -3.23
C TRP A 154 7.34 -2.52 -4.30
N TYR A 155 6.36 -2.19 -5.12
CA TYR A 155 6.46 -1.20 -6.18
C TYR A 155 5.42 -0.11 -5.99
N MET A 156 5.80 1.14 -6.22
CA MET A 156 4.89 2.28 -6.14
C MET A 156 5.27 3.34 -7.18
N ARG A 157 4.29 4.17 -7.54
CA ARG A 157 4.53 5.37 -8.36
C ARG A 157 4.04 6.59 -7.60
N ALA A 158 4.88 7.61 -7.52
CA ALA A 158 4.47 8.88 -6.96
C ALA A 158 3.73 9.70 -8.03
N VAL A 159 2.53 10.17 -7.70
CA VAL A 159 1.75 11.06 -8.57
C VAL A 159 1.79 12.52 -8.11
N THR A 160 2.36 12.78 -6.92
CA THR A 160 2.56 14.10 -6.34
C THR A 160 3.97 14.23 -5.76
N ASP A 161 4.46 15.47 -5.61
CA ASP A 161 5.76 15.72 -4.97
C ASP A 161 5.79 15.29 -3.50
N ASP A 162 4.69 15.44 -2.78
CA ASP A 162 4.56 14.97 -1.40
C ASP A 162 4.61 13.44 -1.33
N GLY A 163 3.95 12.75 -2.27
CA GLY A 163 4.06 11.31 -2.44
C GLY A 163 5.50 10.87 -2.72
N ALA A 164 6.21 11.56 -3.62
CA ALA A 164 7.61 11.28 -3.93
C ALA A 164 8.52 11.44 -2.69
N ARG A 165 8.31 12.50 -1.92
CA ARG A 165 9.02 12.73 -0.64
C ARG A 165 8.74 11.66 0.40
N LEU A 166 7.48 11.21 0.51
CA LEU A 166 7.07 10.14 1.39
C LEU A 166 7.76 8.82 1.02
N LEU A 167 7.63 8.40 -0.23
CA LEU A 167 8.14 7.13 -0.71
C LEU A 167 9.68 7.05 -0.63
N LYS A 168 10.39 8.04 -1.16
CA LYS A 168 11.86 8.08 -1.16
C LYS A 168 12.43 8.40 0.22
N GLY A 169 11.83 9.34 0.92
CA GLY A 169 12.34 9.84 2.20
C GLY A 169 12.07 8.91 3.37
N ARG A 170 10.81 8.52 3.59
CA ARG A 170 10.41 7.72 4.75
C ARG A 170 10.42 6.22 4.49
N MET A 171 9.90 5.78 3.35
CA MET A 171 9.85 4.36 3.02
C MET A 171 11.13 3.86 2.35
N LYS A 172 12.07 4.77 1.99
CA LYS A 172 13.37 4.43 1.41
C LYS A 172 13.28 3.65 0.10
N LEU A 173 12.21 3.87 -0.69
CA LEU A 173 12.12 3.27 -2.01
C LEU A 173 13.14 3.89 -2.96
N THR A 174 13.71 3.05 -3.81
CA THR A 174 14.65 3.45 -4.87
C THR A 174 13.99 3.35 -6.25
N VAL A 175 14.47 4.09 -7.21
CA VAL A 175 13.98 3.98 -8.59
C VAL A 175 14.36 2.61 -9.16
N VAL A 176 13.43 1.94 -9.82
CA VAL A 176 13.70 0.73 -10.58
C VAL A 176 14.64 1.08 -11.73
N GLU A 177 15.73 0.35 -11.88
CA GLU A 177 16.69 0.57 -12.96
C GLU A 177 16.02 0.43 -14.33
N GLY A 178 16.20 1.40 -15.20
CA GLY A 178 15.59 1.43 -16.53
C GLY A 178 14.14 1.90 -16.58
N SER A 179 13.46 2.14 -15.44
CA SER A 179 12.09 2.65 -15.47
C SER A 179 12.02 4.05 -16.05
N LYS A 180 11.21 4.21 -17.11
CA LYS A 180 10.94 5.49 -17.79
C LYS A 180 9.86 6.31 -17.10
N ILE A 181 8.99 5.66 -16.33
CA ILE A 181 7.84 6.27 -15.65
C ILE A 181 8.08 6.47 -14.15
N GLY A 182 9.33 6.27 -13.70
CA GLY A 182 9.74 6.53 -12.33
C GLY A 182 9.15 5.57 -11.30
N THR A 183 8.94 4.30 -11.67
CA THR A 183 8.53 3.25 -10.73
C THR A 183 9.57 3.13 -9.62
N LEU A 184 9.11 3.17 -8.37
CA LEU A 184 9.91 3.03 -7.17
C LEU A 184 9.76 1.61 -6.61
N ARG A 185 10.85 1.07 -6.04
CA ARG A 185 10.91 -0.27 -5.47
C ARG A 185 11.45 -0.23 -4.05
N MET A 186 10.82 -0.99 -3.17
CA MET A 186 11.36 -1.44 -1.89
C MET A 186 11.62 -2.95 -2.01
N PRO A 187 12.87 -3.41 -1.84
CA PRO A 187 13.18 -4.84 -1.89
C PRO A 187 12.44 -5.57 -0.77
N SER A 188 12.13 -6.84 -0.98
CA SER A 188 11.51 -7.68 0.04
C SER A 188 12.37 -7.71 1.31
N HIS A 189 11.73 -7.90 2.45
CA HIS A 189 12.42 -7.93 3.76
C HIS A 189 13.51 -9.01 3.77
N GLN A 190 13.24 -10.19 3.24
CA GLN A 190 14.22 -11.27 3.15
C GLN A 190 15.44 -10.91 2.30
N LYS A 191 15.26 -10.21 1.17
CA LYS A 191 16.38 -9.75 0.33
C LYS A 191 17.22 -8.69 1.02
N ALA A 192 16.57 -7.78 1.76
CA ALA A 192 17.26 -6.76 2.53
C ALA A 192 18.10 -7.37 3.66
N GLU A 193 17.57 -8.32 4.41
CA GLU A 193 18.32 -9.03 5.45
C GLU A 193 19.51 -9.82 4.89
N ALA A 194 19.32 -10.55 3.79
CA ALA A 194 20.39 -11.28 3.14
C ALA A 194 21.54 -10.36 2.69
N PHE A 195 21.23 -9.18 2.16
CA PHE A 195 22.22 -8.17 1.79
C PHE A 195 22.99 -7.65 3.01
N PHE A 196 22.32 -7.36 4.12
CA PHE A 196 22.97 -6.90 5.36
C PHE A 196 23.85 -7.96 5.98
N LEU A 197 23.49 -9.23 5.93
CA LEU A 197 24.31 -10.33 6.43
C LEU A 197 25.58 -10.52 5.59
N GLN A 198 25.49 -10.41 4.27
CA GLN A 198 26.63 -10.50 3.36
C GLN A 198 27.63 -9.34 3.58
N THR A 199 27.15 -8.12 3.79
CA THR A 199 28.02 -6.95 4.01
C THR A 199 28.71 -6.94 5.38
N ARG A 200 28.10 -7.57 6.40
CA ARG A 200 28.70 -7.71 7.73
C ARG A 200 29.70 -8.86 7.84
N GLY A 201 29.58 -9.87 6.98
CA GLY A 201 30.52 -11.00 6.94
C GLY A 201 31.79 -10.74 6.13
N ALA A 202 31.87 -9.60 5.43
CA ALA A 202 33.02 -9.19 4.60
C ALA A 202 33.94 -8.14 5.28
N ALA A 203 33.68 -7.77 6.52
CA ALA A 203 34.46 -6.88 7.36
C ALA A 203 35.14 -7.65 8.50
#